data_245367252007f2ca720d41be7fbe0d5d
#
_entry.id   245367252007f2ca720d41be7fbe0d5d
#
_cell.length_a   1.000
_cell.length_b   1.000
_cell.length_c   1.000
_cell.angle_alpha   90.00
_cell.angle_beta   90.00
_cell.angle_gamma   90.00
#
_symmetry.space_group_name_H-M   'P 1'
#
loop_
_entity.id
_entity.type
_entity.pdbx_description
1 polymer ?
#
loop_
_entity_poly.entity_id
_entity_poly.type
_entity_poly.pdbx_seq_one_letter_code
_entity_poly.pdbx_strand_id
1 'polypeptide(L)'
;EELLVAGPHVFICRKHPLASNKSVTIEELQAYPYLVYEQGDRNSFYFSEEFLSVLDFPKIIQVRDRATLFSLVIGLNGFTVSSGVIDDKLNSPDIIAKPLETDDYMRIGLVRRKEAILSRYACYYMESIKRYIHRR
;
A
#
# COMPACT_ATOMS: atom_id res chain seq x y z
N GLU A 1 -1.38 12.05 14.83
CA GLU A 1 -2.44 12.74 14.10
C GLU A 1 -2.85 11.91 12.88
N GLU A 2 -4.11 11.49 12.82
CA GLU A 2 -4.67 10.77 11.67
C GLU A 2 -4.89 11.75 10.51
N LEU A 3 -4.54 11.31 9.30
CA LEU A 3 -4.68 12.08 8.08
C LEU A 3 -5.74 11.52 7.15
N LEU A 4 -5.82 10.18 7.05
CA LEU A 4 -6.66 9.50 6.09
C LEU A 4 -7.02 8.11 6.61
N VAL A 5 -8.28 7.73 6.44
CA VAL A 5 -8.73 6.35 6.55
C VAL A 5 -9.05 5.86 5.14
N ALA A 6 -8.46 4.76 4.74
CA ALA A 6 -8.60 4.20 3.40
C ALA A 6 -8.96 2.72 3.45
N GLY A 7 -9.87 2.29 2.59
CA GLY A 7 -10.08 0.87 2.32
C GLY A 7 -8.86 0.30 1.58
N PRO A 8 -8.45 -0.93 1.91
CA PRO A 8 -7.34 -1.57 1.22
C PRO A 8 -7.63 -1.77 -0.26
N HIS A 9 -6.61 -1.61 -1.07
CA HIS A 9 -6.66 -1.85 -2.52
C HIS A 9 -5.51 -2.76 -2.93
N VAL A 10 -5.79 -3.63 -3.86
CA VAL A 10 -4.81 -4.50 -4.51
C VAL A 10 -4.21 -3.77 -5.70
N PHE A 11 -2.91 -3.63 -5.73
CA PHE A 11 -2.17 -3.08 -6.86
C PHE A 11 -1.70 -4.23 -7.73
N ILE A 12 -2.16 -4.25 -8.96
CA ILE A 12 -1.89 -5.28 -9.97
C ILE A 12 -1.55 -4.66 -11.31
N CYS A 13 -0.96 -5.45 -12.19
CA CYS A 13 -0.76 -5.04 -13.58
C CYS A 13 -2.12 -4.91 -14.30
N ARG A 14 -2.26 -3.94 -15.18
CA ARG A 14 -3.45 -3.74 -16.03
C ARG A 14 -3.81 -4.98 -16.85
N LYS A 15 -2.83 -5.84 -17.15
CA LYS A 15 -3.02 -7.12 -17.88
C LYS A 15 -3.24 -8.32 -16.97
N HIS A 16 -3.30 -8.10 -15.64
CA HIS A 16 -3.52 -9.18 -14.67
C HIS A 16 -4.90 -9.82 -14.89
N PRO A 17 -5.05 -11.15 -14.70
CA PRO A 17 -6.35 -11.83 -14.86
C PRO A 17 -7.50 -11.19 -14.05
N LEU A 18 -7.21 -10.65 -12.87
CA LEU A 18 -8.20 -9.99 -12.03
C LEU A 18 -8.44 -8.51 -12.40
N ALA A 19 -7.77 -7.97 -13.40
CA ALA A 19 -7.88 -6.55 -13.76
C ALA A 19 -9.28 -6.13 -14.23
N SER A 20 -10.07 -7.06 -14.79
CA SER A 20 -11.45 -6.83 -15.22
C SER A 20 -12.47 -6.83 -14.07
N ASN A 21 -12.11 -7.35 -12.90
CA ASN A 21 -13.00 -7.41 -11.75
C ASN A 21 -13.25 -5.99 -11.19
N LYS A 22 -14.42 -5.75 -10.62
CA LYS A 22 -14.72 -4.49 -9.92
C LYS A 22 -13.99 -4.40 -8.58
N SER A 23 -13.92 -5.51 -7.86
CA SER A 23 -13.22 -5.73 -6.59
C SER A 23 -12.54 -7.08 -6.62
N VAL A 24 -11.69 -7.35 -5.65
CA VAL A 24 -10.91 -8.60 -5.55
C VAL A 24 -11.06 -9.16 -4.14
N THR A 25 -11.22 -10.48 -4.01
CA THR A 25 -11.25 -11.17 -2.72
C THR A 25 -9.89 -11.72 -2.34
N ILE A 26 -9.70 -12.06 -1.05
CA ILE A 26 -8.46 -12.67 -0.55
C ILE A 26 -8.27 -14.06 -1.17
N GLU A 27 -9.36 -14.80 -1.36
CA GLU A 27 -9.34 -16.14 -1.98
C GLU A 27 -8.82 -16.10 -3.41
N GLU A 28 -9.25 -15.13 -4.20
CA GLU A 28 -8.78 -14.94 -5.57
C GLU A 28 -7.28 -14.64 -5.63
N LEU A 29 -6.75 -13.97 -4.61
CA LEU A 29 -5.33 -13.59 -4.53
C LEU A 29 -4.41 -14.78 -4.20
N GLN A 30 -4.89 -15.85 -3.61
CA GLN A 30 -4.09 -17.02 -3.23
C GLN A 30 -3.36 -17.68 -4.40
N ALA A 31 -3.86 -17.52 -5.62
CA ALA A 31 -3.24 -18.07 -6.82
C ALA A 31 -1.98 -17.32 -7.27
N TYR A 32 -1.79 -16.07 -6.80
CA TYR A 32 -0.79 -15.13 -7.30
C TYR A 32 0.29 -14.80 -6.25
N PRO A 33 1.51 -14.42 -6.68
CA PRO A 33 2.56 -14.01 -5.76
C PRO A 33 2.20 -12.70 -5.03
N TYR A 34 2.27 -12.71 -3.71
CA TYR A 34 2.17 -11.52 -2.88
C TYR A 34 3.55 -10.88 -2.71
N LEU A 35 3.68 -9.63 -3.16
CA LEU A 35 4.90 -8.86 -3.04
C LEU A 35 4.79 -7.90 -1.87
N VAL A 36 5.74 -8.00 -0.95
CA VAL A 36 5.77 -7.24 0.29
C VAL A 36 7.14 -6.59 0.51
N TYR A 37 7.18 -5.51 1.27
CA TYR A 37 8.44 -4.95 1.71
C TYR A 37 9.05 -5.79 2.83
N GLU A 38 10.37 -5.95 2.79
CA GLU A 38 11.12 -6.52 3.90
C GLU A 38 10.90 -5.65 5.14
N GLN A 39 10.29 -6.23 6.15
CA GLN A 39 10.09 -5.60 7.45
C GLN A 39 11.30 -6.00 8.31
N GLY A 40 12.10 -5.08 8.78
CA GLY A 40 13.26 -5.40 9.63
C GLY A 40 12.92 -6.27 10.85
N ASP A 41 13.92 -6.65 11.64
CA ASP A 41 13.82 -7.59 12.77
C ASP A 41 12.84 -7.19 13.91
N ARG A 42 12.22 -6.02 13.83
CA ARG A 42 11.30 -5.48 14.84
C ARG A 42 9.83 -5.51 14.39
N ASN A 43 9.43 -6.57 13.72
CA ASN A 43 8.05 -6.78 13.31
C ASN A 43 7.14 -6.96 14.52
N SER A 44 6.45 -5.89 14.91
CA SER A 44 5.22 -6.07 15.66
C SER A 44 4.03 -5.85 14.72
N PHE A 45 2.99 -6.67 14.88
CA PHE A 45 1.71 -6.54 14.17
C PHE A 45 1.18 -5.10 14.10
N TYR A 46 1.39 -4.30 15.16
CA TYR A 46 0.93 -2.92 15.25
C TYR A 46 1.75 -1.90 14.46
N PHE A 47 2.95 -2.28 13.99
CA PHE A 47 3.86 -1.43 13.25
C PHE A 47 4.17 -1.98 11.85
N SER A 48 3.47 -3.05 11.45
CA SER A 48 3.59 -3.58 10.11
C SER A 48 2.95 -2.61 9.12
N GLU A 49 3.70 -2.22 8.11
CA GLU A 49 3.17 -1.46 6.97
C GLU A 49 2.37 -2.36 6.02
N GLU A 50 2.46 -3.67 6.22
CA GLU A 50 1.85 -4.67 5.37
C GLU A 50 0.47 -5.08 5.90
N PHE A 51 -0.55 -4.73 5.18
CA PHE A 51 -1.95 -4.96 5.56
C PHE A 51 -2.29 -6.45 5.74
N LEU A 52 -1.77 -7.31 4.87
CA LEU A 52 -2.04 -8.76 4.89
C LEU A 52 -0.94 -9.57 5.57
N SER A 53 -0.08 -8.96 6.38
CA SER A 53 1.07 -9.64 7.01
C SER A 53 0.68 -10.81 7.94
N VAL A 54 -0.58 -10.87 8.35
CA VAL A 54 -1.12 -11.93 9.22
C VAL A 54 -1.64 -13.13 8.42
N LEU A 55 -1.89 -12.94 7.13
CA LEU A 55 -2.42 -14.00 6.27
C LEU A 55 -1.28 -14.84 5.68
N ASP A 56 -1.46 -16.14 5.73
CA ASP A 56 -0.51 -17.09 5.16
C ASP A 56 -0.77 -17.23 3.66
N PHE A 57 0.00 -16.50 2.85
CA PHE A 57 -0.02 -16.65 1.41
C PHE A 57 1.00 -17.69 0.97
N PRO A 58 0.64 -18.61 0.05
CA PRO A 58 1.54 -19.68 -0.38
C PRO A 58 2.76 -19.19 -1.17
N LYS A 59 2.70 -17.98 -1.71
CA LYS A 59 3.77 -17.38 -2.52
C LYS A 59 4.01 -15.95 -2.07
N ILE A 60 4.99 -15.73 -1.20
CA ILE A 60 5.42 -14.41 -0.73
C ILE A 60 6.80 -14.09 -1.29
N ILE A 61 6.94 -12.90 -1.86
CA ILE A 61 8.22 -12.37 -2.35
C ILE A 61 8.51 -11.07 -1.59
N GLN A 62 9.59 -11.06 -0.82
CA GLN A 62 10.05 -9.88 -0.09
C GLN A 62 10.99 -9.05 -0.96
N VAL A 63 10.79 -7.75 -0.97
CA VAL A 63 11.61 -6.77 -1.71
C VAL A 63 11.99 -5.60 -0.81
N ARG A 64 13.01 -4.84 -1.20
CA ARG A 64 13.53 -3.71 -0.40
C ARG A 64 13.16 -2.35 -0.96
N ASP A 65 12.74 -2.29 -2.21
CA ASP A 65 12.45 -1.02 -2.86
C ASP A 65 11.22 -1.08 -3.76
N ARG A 66 10.64 0.09 -4.00
CA ARG A 66 9.41 0.24 -4.76
C ARG A 66 9.55 -0.12 -6.25
N ALA A 67 10.70 0.18 -6.86
CA ALA A 67 10.90 -0.06 -8.28
C ALA A 67 10.95 -1.56 -8.57
N THR A 68 11.68 -2.32 -7.74
CA THR A 68 11.71 -3.79 -7.79
C THR A 68 10.32 -4.37 -7.55
N LEU A 69 9.59 -3.87 -6.53
CA LEU A 69 8.25 -4.34 -6.23
C LEU A 69 7.33 -4.25 -7.45
N PHE A 70 7.21 -3.07 -8.06
CA PHE A 70 6.32 -2.91 -9.21
C PHE A 70 6.79 -3.62 -10.47
N SER A 71 8.10 -3.74 -10.68
CA SER A 71 8.63 -4.55 -11.78
C SER A 71 8.23 -6.02 -11.65
N LEU A 72 8.28 -6.57 -10.45
CA LEU A 72 7.88 -7.95 -10.18
C LEU A 72 6.35 -8.12 -10.19
N VAL A 73 5.57 -7.15 -9.70
CA VAL A 73 4.10 -7.14 -9.86
C VAL A 73 3.72 -7.30 -11.32
N ILE A 74 4.39 -6.56 -12.22
CA ILE A 74 4.13 -6.64 -13.65
C ILE A 74 4.65 -7.96 -14.24
N GLY A 75 5.90 -8.32 -13.91
CA GLY A 75 6.59 -9.46 -14.54
C GLY A 75 6.06 -10.84 -14.13
N LEU A 76 5.51 -10.96 -12.93
CA LEU A 76 5.06 -12.24 -12.36
C LEU A 76 3.55 -12.36 -12.22
N ASN A 77 2.78 -11.41 -12.73
CA ASN A 77 1.35 -11.28 -12.41
C ASN A 77 1.11 -11.35 -10.90
N GLY A 78 1.96 -10.68 -10.14
CA GLY A 78 1.83 -10.61 -8.69
C GLY A 78 0.94 -9.45 -8.26
N PHE A 79 0.81 -9.29 -6.95
CA PHE A 79 0.06 -8.19 -6.35
C PHE A 79 0.75 -7.65 -5.10
N THR A 80 0.40 -6.44 -4.73
CA THR A 80 0.67 -5.85 -3.42
C THR A 80 -0.55 -5.12 -2.92
N VAL A 81 -0.66 -4.85 -1.62
CA VAL A 81 -1.80 -4.17 -1.02
C VAL A 81 -1.39 -2.80 -0.48
N SER A 82 -2.19 -1.80 -0.75
CA SER A 82 -1.95 -0.42 -0.31
C SER A 82 -3.27 0.35 -0.19
N SER A 83 -3.18 1.63 0.11
CA SER A 83 -4.31 2.55 0.34
C SER A 83 -5.17 2.89 -0.88
N GLY A 84 -4.84 2.40 -2.06
CA GLY A 84 -5.54 2.74 -3.31
C GLY A 84 -5.15 4.11 -3.89
N VAL A 85 -4.29 4.86 -3.21
CA VAL A 85 -3.80 6.15 -3.72
C VAL A 85 -2.70 5.90 -4.74
N ILE A 86 -3.01 6.11 -6.01
CA ILE A 86 -2.06 6.05 -7.12
C ILE A 86 -1.85 7.48 -7.66
N ASP A 87 -0.60 7.85 -7.86
CA ASP A 87 -0.22 9.07 -8.58
C ASP A 87 0.33 8.67 -9.95
N ASP A 88 -0.32 9.13 -11.02
CA ASP A 88 0.02 8.76 -12.40
C ASP A 88 1.42 9.20 -12.84
N LYS A 89 2.02 10.18 -12.13
CA LYS A 89 3.37 10.66 -12.40
C LYS A 89 4.45 9.82 -11.72
N LEU A 90 4.09 9.13 -10.64
CA LEU A 90 5.02 8.36 -9.81
C LEU A 90 4.90 6.84 -10.00
N ASN A 91 3.86 6.39 -10.70
CA ASN A 91 3.63 4.97 -10.95
C ASN A 91 3.62 4.68 -12.44
N SER A 92 3.98 3.44 -12.79
CA SER A 92 3.79 2.97 -14.16
C SER A 92 2.30 3.02 -14.53
N PRO A 93 1.94 3.46 -15.75
CA PRO A 93 0.55 3.40 -16.23
C PRO A 93 0.00 1.96 -16.34
N ASP A 94 0.90 0.98 -16.24
CA ASP A 94 0.52 -0.44 -16.24
C ASP A 94 0.02 -0.93 -14.88
N ILE A 95 0.19 -0.17 -13.81
CA ILE A 95 -0.31 -0.51 -12.46
C ILE A 95 -1.68 0.11 -12.24
N ILE A 96 -2.62 -0.70 -11.79
CA ILE A 96 -3.97 -0.28 -11.39
C ILE A 96 -4.28 -0.71 -9.96
N ALA A 97 -5.16 0.03 -9.31
CA ALA A 97 -5.69 -0.32 -7.99
C ALA A 97 -7.09 -0.92 -8.14
N LYS A 98 -7.35 -2.00 -7.43
CA LYS A 98 -8.68 -2.61 -7.30
C LYS A 98 -9.06 -2.69 -5.83
N PRO A 99 -10.29 -2.34 -5.44
CA PRO A 99 -10.74 -2.51 -4.06
C PRO A 99 -10.57 -3.97 -3.61
N LEU A 100 -10.02 -4.16 -2.42
CA LEU A 100 -9.99 -5.46 -1.74
C LEU A 100 -11.27 -5.61 -0.92
N GLU A 101 -11.98 -6.73 -1.08
CA GLU A 101 -13.17 -7.04 -0.30
C GLU A 101 -12.78 -7.46 1.11
N THR A 102 -12.90 -6.54 2.06
CA THR A 102 -12.63 -6.74 3.48
C THR A 102 -13.33 -5.67 4.30
N ASP A 103 -13.66 -6.00 5.54
CA ASP A 103 -14.18 -5.05 6.53
C ASP A 103 -13.06 -4.22 7.20
N ASP A 104 -11.81 -4.55 6.93
CA ASP A 104 -10.67 -3.86 7.48
C ASP A 104 -10.41 -2.52 6.78
N TYR A 105 -9.68 -1.66 7.45
CA TYR A 105 -9.29 -0.35 6.93
C TYR A 105 -7.87 0.01 7.35
N MET A 106 -7.24 0.87 6.55
CA MET A 106 -5.92 1.41 6.80
C MET A 106 -6.04 2.82 7.39
N ARG A 107 -5.38 3.07 8.52
CA ARG A 107 -5.27 4.40 9.12
C ARG A 107 -3.90 4.98 8.82
N ILE A 108 -3.86 6.02 8.02
CA ILE A 108 -2.63 6.70 7.63
C ILE A 108 -2.52 8.00 8.42
N GLY A 109 -1.37 8.23 9.01
CA GLY A 109 -1.21 9.39 9.87
C GLY A 109 0.23 9.83 10.05
N LEU A 110 0.40 10.93 10.79
CA LEU A 110 1.68 11.49 11.17
C LEU A 110 2.04 11.04 12.59
N VAL A 111 3.18 10.40 12.72
CA VAL A 111 3.76 10.01 14.00
C VAL A 111 4.96 10.89 14.30
N ARG A 112 5.00 11.47 15.51
CA ARG A 112 6.11 12.29 16.00
C ARG A 112 6.36 12.06 17.48
N ARG A 113 7.54 12.40 17.95
CA ARG A 113 7.80 12.44 19.40
C ARG A 113 6.89 13.48 20.04
N LYS A 114 6.33 13.18 21.21
CA LYS A 114 5.36 14.02 21.90
C LYS A 114 5.89 15.44 22.18
N GLU A 115 7.18 15.55 22.49
CA GLU A 115 7.84 16.82 22.85
C GLU A 115 8.70 17.41 21.71
N ALA A 116 8.59 16.87 20.49
CA ALA A 116 9.38 17.38 19.39
C ALA A 116 8.92 18.78 18.97
N ILE A 117 9.85 19.71 18.98
CA ILE A 117 9.67 21.04 18.36
C ILE A 117 9.86 20.84 16.85
N LEU A 118 8.78 21.07 16.10
CA LEU A 118 8.82 20.94 14.65
C LEU A 118 9.52 22.12 14.02
N SER A 119 10.39 21.84 13.05
CA SER A 119 10.98 22.88 12.23
C SER A 119 9.91 23.55 11.34
N ARG A 120 10.18 24.75 10.85
CA ARG A 120 9.34 25.45 9.86
C ARG A 120 9.06 24.59 8.64
N TYR A 121 10.06 23.84 8.17
CA TYR A 121 9.90 22.95 7.00
C TYR A 121 9.00 21.75 7.33
N ALA A 122 9.12 21.16 8.49
CA ALA A 122 8.24 20.07 8.91
C ALA A 122 6.77 20.53 8.99
N CYS A 123 6.52 21.72 9.58
CA CYS A 123 5.16 22.31 9.60
C CYS A 123 4.60 22.52 8.19
N TYR A 124 5.40 23.13 7.32
CA TYR A 124 4.99 23.35 5.92
C TYR A 124 4.68 22.06 5.17
N TYR A 125 5.50 21.03 5.37
CA TYR A 125 5.28 19.70 4.77
C TYR A 125 3.97 19.08 5.27
N MET A 126 3.73 19.09 6.58
CA MET A 126 2.49 18.57 7.17
C MET A 126 1.24 19.27 6.62
N GLU A 127 1.27 20.60 6.55
CA GLU A 127 0.17 21.38 5.97
C GLU A 127 -0.04 21.08 4.47
N SER A 128 1.05 20.85 3.75
CA SER A 128 0.98 20.51 2.33
C SER A 128 0.33 19.14 2.10
N ILE A 129 0.67 18.13 2.92
CA ILE A 129 0.02 16.82 2.90
C ILE A 129 -1.48 16.96 3.20
N LYS A 130 -1.86 17.68 4.26
CA LYS A 130 -3.25 17.89 4.62
C LYS A 130 -4.04 18.52 3.47
N ARG A 131 -3.49 19.56 2.85
CA ARG A 131 -4.10 20.21 1.68
C ARG A 131 -4.25 19.28 0.49
N TYR A 132 -3.29 18.40 0.27
CA TYR A 132 -3.34 17.42 -0.82
C TYR A 132 -4.47 16.40 -0.59
N ILE A 133 -4.59 15.89 0.62
CA ILE A 133 -5.62 14.91 0.99
C ILE A 133 -7.03 15.51 0.88
N HIS A 134 -7.23 16.74 1.32
CA HIS A 134 -8.55 17.41 1.28
C HIS A 134 -9.00 17.85 -0.13
N ARG A 135 -8.12 17.76 -1.12
CA ARG A 135 -8.45 18.09 -2.52
C ARG A 135 -8.89 16.87 -3.34
N ARG A 136 -8.84 15.69 -2.76
CA ARG A 136 -9.29 14.43 -3.35
C ARG A 136 -10.68 14.08 -2.87
#